data_902ffbdf8d788e943cd3f5b0f30156aa
#
_entry.id   902ffbdf8d788e943cd3f5b0f30156aa
#
_cell.length_a   1.000
_cell.length_b   1.000
_cell.length_c   1.000
_cell.angle_alpha   90.00
_cell.angle_beta   90.00
_cell.angle_gamma   90.00
#
_symmetry.space_group_name_H-M   'P 1'
#
loop_
_entity.id
_entity.type
_entity.pdbx_description
1 polymer ?
#
loop_
_entity_poly.entity_id
_entity_poly.type
_entity_poly.pdbx_seq_one_letter_code
_entity_poly.pdbx_strand_id
1 'polypeptide(L)'
;MRISRTGKIIVIFSVALTTFLPFSARGMARAKVEQPKKIVFVPHDNRPISDKQTAEVAEKLGYKVVVPPDDMLGSRDDLGNPEKLWTWLDENIVGADAAVISADSMLYGSLVASRKHDEDKKKLLERVERFKNFRKMNPKLDLYVFGSIMRTPRSGEASGHEEPGYYRNYGSDIFRYTELKDKQEVKGLSSREKKEYAFLGQLIPSRSLSDWMGRREKNYAANEKMIDLTKKGTFNYFVLGRDDNAPYSQTHYETRHLLEQGKDIGPTRFQSMAGIDEMAMLMMARAVNDMRREVPFVFVKYNWGRGEHTIPSYSDETIGDYIHKAILATGAMQVPSPEKADVVLTVNTNANGKTYEANMASNDGQPRRDTKYFADIVSDYVAKGYPVAIA
;
A
#
# COMPACT_ATOMS: atom_id res chain seq x y z
N MET A 1 -3.48 42.46 -8.30
CA MET A 1 -4.67 41.62 -8.51
C MET A 1 -4.28 40.21 -8.08
N ARG A 2 -4.60 39.84 -6.81
CA ARG A 2 -4.26 38.52 -6.24
C ARG A 2 -5.43 37.58 -6.58
N ILE A 3 -5.20 36.60 -7.43
CA ILE A 3 -6.15 35.52 -7.68
C ILE A 3 -6.03 34.56 -6.49
N SER A 4 -7.10 34.47 -5.71
CA SER A 4 -7.26 33.55 -4.59
C SER A 4 -7.27 32.10 -5.10
N ARG A 5 -6.30 31.28 -4.64
CA ARG A 5 -6.20 29.83 -4.89
C ARG A 5 -7.05 28.98 -3.94
N THR A 6 -8.13 29.53 -3.40
CA THR A 6 -9.00 28.89 -2.40
C THR A 6 -10.18 28.13 -3.06
N GLY A 7 -9.90 27.11 -3.85
CA GLY A 7 -10.93 26.29 -4.50
C GLY A 7 -10.79 24.77 -4.28
N LYS A 8 -9.99 24.33 -3.31
CA LYS A 8 -9.74 22.89 -3.12
C LYS A 8 -9.87 22.53 -1.64
N ILE A 9 -10.97 21.85 -1.31
CA ILE A 9 -11.33 21.34 0.03
C ILE A 9 -11.74 22.46 1.01
N ILE A 10 -13.00 22.91 0.93
CA ILE A 10 -13.69 23.62 2.01
C ILE A 10 -15.06 22.99 2.16
N VAL A 11 -15.32 22.38 3.32
CA VAL A 11 -16.66 22.10 3.80
C VAL A 11 -17.23 23.45 4.26
N ILE A 12 -18.16 24.04 3.49
CA ILE A 12 -18.80 25.30 3.84
C ILE A 12 -20.23 25.02 4.25
N PHE A 13 -20.55 25.37 5.49
CA PHE A 13 -21.92 25.65 5.89
C PHE A 13 -22.34 27.01 5.30
N SER A 14 -23.31 27.01 4.37
CA SER A 14 -23.84 28.21 3.77
C SER A 14 -25.06 28.68 4.53
N VAL A 15 -24.97 29.88 5.09
CA VAL A 15 -26.14 30.67 5.51
C VAL A 15 -26.57 31.49 4.29
N ALA A 16 -27.79 31.27 3.83
CA ALA A 16 -28.36 31.99 2.70
C ALA A 16 -28.86 33.38 3.11
N LEU A 17 -28.39 34.40 2.39
CA LEU A 17 -29.01 35.75 2.42
C LEU A 17 -29.66 35.97 1.06
N THR A 18 -31.01 36.05 1.03
CA THR A 18 -31.82 36.26 -0.16
C THR A 18 -31.91 37.76 -0.50
N THR A 19 -31.39 38.13 -1.69
CA THR A 19 -31.78 39.40 -2.33
C THR A 19 -32.54 39.10 -3.66
N PHE A 20 -33.76 39.57 -3.75
CA PHE A 20 -34.60 39.49 -4.93
C PHE A 20 -34.12 40.42 -6.05
N LEU A 21 -33.86 39.90 -7.24
CA LEU A 21 -33.78 40.63 -8.51
C LEU A 21 -34.68 39.93 -9.55
N PRO A 22 -35.32 40.67 -10.46
CA PRO A 22 -36.38 40.11 -11.32
C PRO A 22 -35.80 39.22 -12.41
N PHE A 23 -36.34 38.02 -12.49
CA PHE A 23 -36.02 36.99 -13.47
C PHE A 23 -36.56 37.30 -14.86
N SER A 24 -35.70 37.43 -15.85
CA SER A 24 -36.11 37.25 -17.27
C SER A 24 -36.01 35.76 -17.59
N ALA A 25 -37.14 35.15 -18.00
CA ALA A 25 -37.26 33.77 -18.39
C ALA A 25 -36.47 33.49 -19.70
N ARG A 26 -35.20 33.18 -19.59
CA ARG A 26 -34.44 32.44 -20.63
C ARG A 26 -34.24 31.00 -20.15
N GLY A 27 -34.66 30.08 -21.02
CA GLY A 27 -34.75 28.65 -20.73
C GLY A 27 -33.64 28.11 -19.86
N MET A 28 -34.03 27.63 -18.67
CA MET A 28 -33.14 26.82 -17.80
C MET A 28 -32.83 25.51 -18.54
N ALA A 29 -31.71 25.45 -19.22
CA ALA A 29 -31.09 24.15 -19.48
C ALA A 29 -30.92 23.48 -18.11
N ARG A 30 -31.68 22.41 -17.84
CA ARG A 30 -31.51 21.55 -16.69
C ARG A 30 -30.03 21.17 -16.65
N ALA A 31 -29.29 21.66 -15.67
CA ALA A 31 -27.94 21.17 -15.43
C ALA A 31 -28.04 19.64 -15.31
N LYS A 32 -27.42 18.93 -16.24
CA LYS A 32 -27.36 17.48 -16.22
C LYS A 32 -26.66 17.14 -14.92
N VAL A 33 -27.38 16.56 -13.98
CA VAL A 33 -26.77 16.06 -12.72
C VAL A 33 -25.78 15.03 -13.20
N GLU A 34 -24.51 15.38 -13.16
CA GLU A 34 -23.43 14.49 -13.52
C GLU A 34 -23.43 13.33 -12.51
N GLN A 35 -23.61 12.12 -13.01
CA GLN A 35 -23.61 10.94 -12.13
C GLN A 35 -22.23 10.82 -11.46
N PRO A 36 -22.17 10.48 -10.17
CA PRO A 36 -20.89 10.29 -9.48
C PRO A 36 -20.06 9.22 -10.21
N LYS A 37 -18.78 9.51 -10.41
CA LYS A 37 -17.85 8.55 -11.00
C LYS A 37 -17.80 7.30 -10.14
N LYS A 38 -17.77 6.14 -10.79
CA LYS A 38 -17.82 4.83 -10.16
C LYS A 38 -16.42 4.24 -10.06
N ILE A 39 -16.04 3.81 -8.85
CA ILE A 39 -14.81 3.05 -8.58
C ILE A 39 -15.22 1.66 -8.11
N VAL A 40 -14.70 0.61 -8.74
CA VAL A 40 -14.80 -0.76 -8.23
C VAL A 40 -13.56 -1.04 -7.41
N PHE A 41 -13.74 -1.47 -6.17
CA PHE A 41 -12.65 -1.69 -5.23
C PHE A 41 -12.67 -3.14 -4.70
N VAL A 42 -11.57 -3.88 -4.88
CA VAL A 42 -11.36 -5.20 -4.28
C VAL A 42 -10.22 -5.09 -3.26
N PRO A 43 -10.53 -5.08 -1.95
CA PRO A 43 -9.52 -5.01 -0.89
C PRO A 43 -8.74 -6.33 -0.75
N HIS A 44 -7.65 -6.33 0.03
CA HIS A 44 -6.88 -7.55 0.25
C HIS A 44 -7.42 -8.43 1.39
N ASP A 45 -8.31 -7.92 2.21
CA ASP A 45 -9.07 -8.64 3.24
C ASP A 45 -10.23 -7.76 3.77
N ASN A 46 -11.01 -8.29 4.72
CA ASN A 46 -12.18 -7.61 5.29
C ASN A 46 -11.86 -6.75 6.54
N ARG A 47 -10.59 -6.50 6.86
CA ARG A 47 -10.23 -5.60 7.96
C ARG A 47 -10.69 -4.17 7.64
N PRO A 48 -11.23 -3.42 8.64
CA PRO A 48 -11.74 -2.06 8.40
C PRO A 48 -10.73 -1.13 7.71
N ILE A 49 -9.45 -1.21 8.05
CA ILE A 49 -8.39 -0.40 7.44
C ILE A 49 -8.20 -0.73 5.95
N SER A 50 -8.34 -2.01 5.60
CA SER A 50 -8.14 -2.48 4.22
C SER A 50 -9.33 -2.21 3.32
N ASP A 51 -10.55 -2.27 3.86
CA ASP A 51 -11.82 -2.20 3.13
C ASP A 51 -12.58 -0.89 3.41
N LYS A 52 -13.30 -0.84 4.52
CA LYS A 52 -14.30 0.21 4.82
C LYS A 52 -13.69 1.61 4.88
N GLN A 53 -12.55 1.78 5.54
CA GLN A 53 -11.92 3.10 5.66
C GLN A 53 -11.46 3.64 4.31
N THR A 54 -10.93 2.76 3.44
CA THR A 54 -10.52 3.13 2.09
C THR A 54 -11.71 3.53 1.22
N ALA A 55 -12.81 2.76 1.26
CA ALA A 55 -14.03 3.08 0.52
C ALA A 55 -14.65 4.40 0.99
N GLU A 56 -14.83 4.58 2.31
CA GLU A 56 -15.44 5.77 2.90
C GLU A 56 -14.72 7.07 2.54
N VAL A 57 -13.38 7.06 2.42
CA VAL A 57 -12.63 8.26 2.02
C VAL A 57 -13.04 8.71 0.62
N ALA A 58 -13.12 7.78 -0.34
CA ALA A 58 -13.52 8.11 -1.70
C ALA A 58 -15.01 8.51 -1.79
N GLU A 59 -15.88 7.86 -1.02
CA GLU A 59 -17.31 8.21 -0.94
C GLU A 59 -17.53 9.62 -0.39
N LYS A 60 -16.79 10.01 0.66
CA LYS A 60 -16.82 11.39 1.20
C LYS A 60 -16.34 12.44 0.20
N LEU A 61 -15.55 12.04 -0.80
CA LEU A 61 -15.12 12.89 -1.91
C LEU A 61 -16.11 12.90 -3.08
N GLY A 62 -17.26 12.22 -2.95
CA GLY A 62 -18.36 12.22 -3.92
C GLY A 62 -18.27 11.12 -4.99
N TYR A 63 -17.44 10.10 -4.81
CA TYR A 63 -17.35 8.93 -5.70
C TYR A 63 -18.34 7.85 -5.26
N LYS A 64 -18.82 7.05 -6.20
CA LYS A 64 -19.55 5.82 -5.92
C LYS A 64 -18.54 4.67 -5.84
N VAL A 65 -18.30 4.13 -4.64
CA VAL A 65 -17.44 2.97 -4.47
C VAL A 65 -18.28 1.70 -4.41
N VAL A 66 -17.86 0.67 -5.12
CA VAL A 66 -18.51 -0.64 -5.15
C VAL A 66 -17.48 -1.68 -4.69
N VAL A 67 -17.77 -2.35 -3.57
CA VAL A 67 -16.90 -3.35 -2.93
C VAL A 67 -17.59 -4.71 -2.90
N PRO A 68 -16.84 -5.84 -2.87
CA PRO A 68 -17.41 -7.16 -2.67
C PRO A 68 -18.12 -7.26 -1.30
N PRO A 69 -19.15 -8.08 -1.16
CA PRO A 69 -19.72 -8.42 0.15
C PRO A 69 -18.66 -9.02 1.10
N ASP A 70 -18.79 -8.72 2.40
CA ASP A 70 -17.82 -9.15 3.43
C ASP A 70 -17.58 -10.69 3.42
N ASP A 71 -18.58 -11.48 3.08
CA ASP A 71 -18.53 -12.96 2.99
C ASP A 71 -17.79 -13.51 1.75
N MET A 72 -17.44 -12.64 0.82
CA MET A 72 -16.56 -12.98 -0.32
C MET A 72 -15.09 -12.67 -0.05
N LEU A 73 -14.82 -11.78 0.92
CA LEU A 73 -13.47 -11.35 1.26
C LEU A 73 -12.82 -12.35 2.24
N GLY A 74 -11.54 -12.53 2.08
CA GLY A 74 -10.77 -13.28 3.07
C GLY A 74 -10.65 -12.52 4.38
N SER A 75 -10.40 -13.28 5.44
CA SER A 75 -10.19 -12.79 6.80
C SER A 75 -8.97 -13.47 7.41
N ARG A 76 -8.76 -13.27 8.71
CA ARG A 76 -7.73 -13.99 9.46
C ARG A 76 -7.90 -15.52 9.39
N ASP A 77 -9.14 -16.00 9.44
CA ASP A 77 -9.47 -17.42 9.59
C ASP A 77 -10.07 -18.03 8.30
N ASP A 78 -10.57 -17.20 7.39
CA ASP A 78 -11.06 -17.59 6.07
C ASP A 78 -10.09 -17.07 4.98
N LEU A 79 -9.60 -17.97 4.15
CA LEU A 79 -8.64 -17.61 3.10
C LEU A 79 -9.29 -16.86 1.93
N GLY A 80 -10.62 -16.77 1.87
CA GLY A 80 -11.34 -16.16 0.75
C GLY A 80 -11.39 -17.06 -0.50
N ASN A 81 -12.01 -16.56 -1.57
CA ASN A 81 -12.18 -17.32 -2.80
C ASN A 81 -11.93 -16.47 -4.06
N PRO A 82 -10.79 -16.66 -4.73
CA PRO A 82 -10.46 -15.90 -5.94
C PRO A 82 -11.49 -16.04 -7.07
N GLU A 83 -12.06 -17.24 -7.25
CA GLU A 83 -13.00 -17.49 -8.35
C GLU A 83 -14.31 -16.71 -8.16
N LYS A 84 -14.81 -16.64 -6.92
CA LYS A 84 -15.99 -15.80 -6.60
C LYS A 84 -15.68 -14.33 -6.80
N LEU A 85 -14.49 -13.86 -6.40
CA LEU A 85 -14.07 -12.47 -6.57
C LEU A 85 -13.94 -12.09 -8.05
N TRP A 86 -13.40 -12.98 -8.89
CA TRP A 86 -13.34 -12.74 -10.34
C TRP A 86 -14.75 -12.64 -10.96
N THR A 87 -15.67 -13.54 -10.60
CA THR A 87 -17.06 -13.50 -11.06
C THR A 87 -17.74 -12.19 -10.63
N TRP A 88 -17.58 -11.82 -9.34
CA TRP A 88 -18.13 -10.58 -8.82
C TRP A 88 -17.55 -9.35 -9.52
N LEU A 89 -16.24 -9.33 -9.78
CA LEU A 89 -15.59 -8.23 -10.49
C LEU A 89 -16.15 -8.06 -11.91
N ASP A 90 -16.28 -9.14 -12.67
CA ASP A 90 -16.81 -9.12 -14.03
C ASP A 90 -18.27 -8.60 -14.07
N GLU A 91 -19.09 -8.95 -13.07
CA GLU A 91 -20.48 -8.48 -12.97
C GLU A 91 -20.56 -7.00 -12.57
N ASN A 92 -19.65 -6.51 -11.74
CA ASN A 92 -19.75 -5.18 -11.17
C ASN A 92 -18.93 -4.11 -11.90
N ILE A 93 -18.04 -4.48 -12.81
CA ILE A 93 -17.14 -3.53 -13.48
C ILE A 93 -17.84 -2.66 -14.53
N VAL A 94 -19.01 -3.08 -15.00
CA VAL A 94 -19.74 -2.37 -16.06
C VAL A 94 -20.05 -0.93 -15.63
N GLY A 95 -19.64 0.03 -16.46
CA GLY A 95 -19.82 1.46 -16.20
C GLY A 95 -18.91 2.03 -15.11
N ALA A 96 -17.86 1.33 -14.71
CA ALA A 96 -16.84 1.88 -13.82
C ALA A 96 -15.88 2.81 -14.57
N ASP A 97 -15.47 3.89 -13.91
CA ASP A 97 -14.43 4.81 -14.39
C ASP A 97 -13.04 4.30 -14.01
N ALA A 98 -12.91 3.73 -12.81
CA ALA A 98 -11.67 3.14 -12.32
C ALA A 98 -11.91 1.85 -11.54
N ALA A 99 -10.86 1.05 -11.43
CA ALA A 99 -10.81 -0.10 -10.52
C ALA A 99 -9.51 -0.07 -9.69
N VAL A 100 -9.65 -0.33 -8.39
CA VAL A 100 -8.55 -0.51 -7.44
C VAL A 100 -8.62 -1.94 -6.93
N ILE A 101 -7.62 -2.76 -7.24
CA ILE A 101 -7.73 -4.22 -7.08
C ILE A 101 -6.51 -4.80 -6.36
N SER A 102 -6.78 -5.57 -5.29
CA SER A 102 -5.76 -6.40 -4.64
C SER A 102 -5.42 -7.61 -5.51
N ALA A 103 -4.16 -7.73 -5.89
CA ALA A 103 -3.65 -8.94 -6.53
C ALA A 103 -3.73 -10.14 -5.59
N ASP A 104 -3.47 -9.97 -4.29
CA ASP A 104 -3.52 -11.06 -3.33
C ASP A 104 -4.91 -11.70 -3.26
N SER A 105 -5.97 -10.89 -3.22
CA SER A 105 -7.36 -11.39 -3.26
C SER A 105 -7.69 -12.11 -4.56
N MET A 106 -7.26 -11.56 -5.68
CA MET A 106 -7.56 -12.14 -6.99
C MET A 106 -6.75 -13.39 -7.34
N LEU A 107 -5.59 -13.56 -6.73
CA LEU A 107 -4.70 -14.71 -6.98
C LEU A 107 -4.87 -15.82 -5.93
N TYR A 108 -4.95 -15.44 -4.65
CA TYR A 108 -4.89 -16.37 -3.52
C TYR A 108 -6.20 -16.41 -2.71
N GLY A 109 -6.99 -15.34 -2.73
CA GLY A 109 -8.21 -15.14 -1.94
C GLY A 109 -8.10 -14.00 -0.93
N SER A 110 -6.91 -13.77 -0.35
CA SER A 110 -6.61 -12.67 0.57
C SER A 110 -5.11 -12.51 0.81
N LEU A 111 -4.75 -11.47 1.58
CA LEU A 111 -3.37 -11.27 2.06
C LEU A 111 -2.87 -12.48 2.87
N VAL A 112 -3.67 -12.99 3.83
CA VAL A 112 -3.29 -14.16 4.64
C VAL A 112 -3.21 -15.42 3.78
N ALA A 113 -4.10 -15.57 2.80
CA ALA A 113 -4.07 -16.69 1.86
C ALA A 113 -2.76 -16.74 1.06
N SER A 114 -2.16 -15.61 0.70
CA SER A 114 -0.87 -15.57 0.01
C SER A 114 0.25 -16.29 0.77
N ARG A 115 0.12 -16.40 2.09
CA ARG A 115 1.09 -17.04 3.01
C ARG A 115 0.81 -18.52 3.27
N LYS A 116 -0.42 -19.01 2.97
CA LYS A 116 -0.91 -20.32 3.41
C LYS A 116 -1.49 -21.20 2.30
N HIS A 117 -1.69 -20.67 1.09
CA HIS A 117 -2.30 -21.42 -0.02
C HIS A 117 -1.46 -22.63 -0.46
N ASP A 118 -2.15 -23.62 -1.01
CA ASP A 118 -1.55 -24.81 -1.64
C ASP A 118 -1.75 -24.83 -3.17
N GLU A 119 -2.13 -23.69 -3.75
CA GLU A 119 -2.37 -23.58 -5.19
C GLU A 119 -1.13 -23.93 -6.02
N ASP A 120 -1.37 -24.58 -7.15
CA ASP A 120 -0.31 -24.86 -8.12
C ASP A 120 0.16 -23.60 -8.82
N LYS A 121 1.46 -23.54 -9.16
CA LYS A 121 2.06 -22.44 -9.93
C LYS A 121 1.30 -22.16 -11.23
N LYS A 122 0.88 -23.21 -11.95
CA LYS A 122 0.09 -23.08 -13.18
C LYS A 122 -1.22 -22.32 -12.94
N LYS A 123 -1.95 -22.69 -11.88
CA LYS A 123 -3.22 -22.06 -11.52
C LYS A 123 -3.04 -20.57 -11.18
N LEU A 124 -1.99 -20.23 -10.43
CA LEU A 124 -1.68 -18.84 -10.13
C LEU A 124 -1.37 -18.03 -11.39
N LEU A 125 -0.56 -18.56 -12.28
CA LEU A 125 -0.23 -17.88 -13.54
C LEU A 125 -1.44 -17.75 -14.47
N GLU A 126 -2.36 -18.71 -14.46
CA GLU A 126 -3.65 -18.59 -15.17
C GLU A 126 -4.49 -17.43 -14.59
N ARG A 127 -4.54 -17.27 -13.26
CA ARG A 127 -5.22 -16.13 -12.64
C ARG A 127 -4.54 -14.81 -12.97
N VAL A 128 -3.21 -14.76 -13.04
CA VAL A 128 -2.49 -13.55 -13.51
C VAL A 128 -2.85 -13.20 -14.96
N GLU A 129 -2.96 -14.17 -15.85
CA GLU A 129 -3.36 -13.91 -17.25
C GLU A 129 -4.80 -13.40 -17.38
N ARG A 130 -5.68 -13.63 -16.38
CA ARG A 130 -7.02 -13.04 -16.36
C ARG A 130 -6.97 -11.52 -16.33
N PHE A 131 -6.01 -10.89 -15.64
CA PHE A 131 -5.84 -9.44 -15.68
C PHE A 131 -5.61 -8.89 -17.08
N LYS A 132 -4.85 -9.61 -17.91
CA LYS A 132 -4.64 -9.24 -19.32
C LYS A 132 -5.94 -9.32 -20.12
N ASN A 133 -6.76 -10.35 -19.90
CA ASN A 133 -8.04 -10.50 -20.57
C ASN A 133 -9.04 -9.44 -20.06
N PHE A 134 -9.06 -9.20 -18.75
CA PHE A 134 -9.86 -8.15 -18.11
C PHE A 134 -9.55 -6.76 -18.71
N ARG A 135 -8.26 -6.42 -18.90
CA ARG A 135 -7.85 -5.18 -19.58
C ARG A 135 -8.34 -5.11 -21.01
N LYS A 136 -8.29 -6.22 -21.76
CA LYS A 136 -8.79 -6.25 -23.15
C LYS A 136 -10.30 -6.01 -23.25
N MET A 137 -11.07 -6.54 -22.30
CA MET A 137 -12.52 -6.33 -22.23
C MET A 137 -12.87 -4.92 -21.75
N ASN A 138 -12.00 -4.29 -20.95
CA ASN A 138 -12.20 -2.97 -20.36
C ASN A 138 -11.08 -1.98 -20.76
N PRO A 139 -10.93 -1.63 -22.07
CA PRO A 139 -9.75 -0.88 -22.55
C PRO A 139 -9.69 0.57 -22.06
N LYS A 140 -10.83 1.16 -21.67
CA LYS A 140 -10.93 2.55 -21.18
C LYS A 140 -10.90 2.67 -19.66
N LEU A 141 -10.95 1.55 -18.94
CA LEU A 141 -10.95 1.54 -17.49
C LEU A 141 -9.58 1.92 -16.95
N ASP A 142 -9.51 2.83 -15.98
CA ASP A 142 -8.27 3.06 -15.24
C ASP A 142 -8.11 1.95 -14.18
N LEU A 143 -7.01 1.21 -14.28
CA LEU A 143 -6.77 0.01 -13.48
C LEU A 143 -5.52 0.16 -12.60
N TYR A 144 -5.74 0.23 -11.29
CA TYR A 144 -4.73 0.35 -10.25
C TYR A 144 -4.68 -0.95 -9.46
N VAL A 145 -3.49 -1.54 -9.36
CA VAL A 145 -3.34 -2.83 -8.72
C VAL A 145 -2.29 -2.75 -7.61
N PHE A 146 -2.56 -3.38 -6.49
CA PHE A 146 -1.61 -3.55 -5.41
C PHE A 146 -1.54 -5.02 -5.00
N GLY A 147 -0.39 -5.46 -4.57
CA GLY A 147 -0.15 -6.82 -4.10
C GLY A 147 0.99 -6.87 -3.11
N SER A 148 1.25 -8.04 -2.55
CA SER A 148 2.30 -8.23 -1.56
C SER A 148 3.45 -9.09 -2.07
N ILE A 149 4.63 -8.82 -1.52
CA ILE A 149 5.70 -9.80 -1.42
C ILE A 149 5.53 -10.49 -0.06
N MET A 150 5.39 -11.81 -0.08
CA MET A 150 5.15 -12.58 1.14
C MET A 150 6.12 -12.17 2.26
N ARG A 151 5.61 -11.88 3.45
CA ARG A 151 6.42 -11.43 4.59
C ARG A 151 7.38 -12.51 5.10
N THR A 152 8.37 -12.09 5.88
CA THR A 152 9.31 -12.97 6.58
C THR A 152 9.34 -12.57 8.06
N PRO A 153 8.37 -13.01 8.89
CA PRO A 153 8.31 -12.61 10.29
C PRO A 153 9.54 -13.07 11.09
N ARG A 154 10.07 -12.19 11.95
CA ARG A 154 11.25 -12.49 12.77
C ARG A 154 10.97 -13.50 13.89
N SER A 155 9.72 -13.61 14.31
CA SER A 155 9.31 -14.49 15.40
C SER A 155 8.11 -15.34 14.97
N GLY A 156 8.16 -16.62 15.25
CA GLY A 156 7.04 -17.54 15.03
C GLY A 156 5.85 -17.26 15.95
N GLU A 157 6.06 -16.76 17.16
CA GLU A 157 5.00 -16.37 18.10
C GLU A 157 4.25 -15.13 17.65
N ALA A 158 4.98 -14.11 17.16
CA ALA A 158 4.38 -12.87 16.67
C ALA A 158 3.56 -13.05 15.39
N SER A 159 3.81 -14.11 14.61
CA SER A 159 3.08 -14.39 13.37
C SER A 159 1.65 -14.87 13.59
N GLY A 160 1.28 -15.33 14.80
CA GLY A 160 -0.05 -15.80 15.15
C GLY A 160 -0.50 -16.98 14.29
N HIS A 161 -1.78 -16.91 13.84
CA HIS A 161 -2.37 -17.91 12.94
C HIS A 161 -2.23 -17.58 11.45
N GLU A 162 -1.53 -16.51 11.11
CA GLU A 162 -1.42 -16.00 9.74
C GLU A 162 -0.33 -16.68 8.92
N GLU A 163 0.47 -17.53 9.55
CA GLU A 163 1.51 -18.35 8.92
C GLU A 163 1.17 -19.85 9.01
N PRO A 164 1.82 -20.72 8.21
CA PRO A 164 1.71 -22.17 8.38
C PRO A 164 2.09 -22.61 9.79
N GLY A 165 1.42 -23.63 10.33
CA GLY A 165 1.56 -24.04 11.74
C GLY A 165 3.00 -24.33 12.18
N TYR A 166 3.85 -24.84 11.30
CA TYR A 166 5.26 -25.08 11.61
C TYR A 166 6.06 -23.78 11.85
N TYR A 167 5.59 -22.65 11.35
CA TYR A 167 6.29 -21.36 11.50
C TYR A 167 6.36 -20.93 12.97
N ARG A 168 5.40 -21.33 13.80
CA ARG A 168 5.45 -21.07 15.26
C ARG A 168 6.75 -21.61 15.88
N ASN A 169 7.20 -22.79 15.46
CA ASN A 169 8.36 -23.45 16.02
C ASN A 169 9.67 -23.09 15.34
N TYR A 170 9.64 -22.85 14.03
CA TYR A 170 10.84 -22.67 13.20
C TYR A 170 10.92 -21.29 12.54
N GLY A 171 9.99 -20.39 12.81
CA GLY A 171 9.92 -19.08 12.13
C GLY A 171 11.18 -18.23 12.36
N SER A 172 11.68 -18.17 13.59
CA SER A 172 12.92 -17.44 13.89
C SER A 172 14.14 -18.03 13.19
N ASP A 173 14.21 -19.35 13.08
CA ASP A 173 15.30 -20.03 12.38
C ASP A 173 15.19 -19.83 10.87
N ILE A 174 13.98 -19.90 10.29
CA ILE A 174 13.71 -19.62 8.88
C ILE A 174 14.05 -18.16 8.56
N PHE A 175 13.64 -17.22 9.43
CA PHE A 175 14.02 -15.81 9.27
C PHE A 175 15.55 -15.67 9.24
N ARG A 176 16.24 -16.19 10.25
CA ARG A 176 17.71 -16.06 10.35
C ARG A 176 18.45 -16.78 9.22
N TYR A 177 18.00 -17.95 8.81
CA TYR A 177 18.53 -18.67 7.66
C TYR A 177 18.44 -17.83 6.38
N THR A 178 17.29 -17.25 6.11
CA THR A 178 17.07 -16.44 4.90
C THR A 178 17.69 -15.05 4.98
N GLU A 179 17.81 -14.48 6.18
CA GLU A 179 18.60 -13.27 6.42
C GLU A 179 20.07 -13.49 6.01
N LEU A 180 20.66 -14.60 6.42
CA LEU A 180 22.04 -14.95 6.07
C LEU A 180 22.17 -15.24 4.56
N LYS A 181 21.18 -15.88 3.94
CA LYS A 181 21.15 -16.11 2.49
C LYS A 181 21.20 -14.79 1.72
N ASP A 182 20.33 -13.85 2.05
CA ASP A 182 20.27 -12.55 1.40
C ASP A 182 21.53 -11.72 1.65
N LYS A 183 22.01 -11.70 2.89
CA LYS A 183 23.26 -11.03 3.25
C LYS A 183 24.46 -11.60 2.51
N GLN A 184 24.49 -12.92 2.28
CA GLN A 184 25.56 -13.57 1.51
C GLN A 184 25.65 -13.03 0.08
N GLU A 185 24.51 -12.81 -0.58
CA GLU A 185 24.48 -12.27 -1.92
C GLU A 185 24.89 -10.78 -1.93
N VAL A 186 24.41 -9.98 -0.96
CA VAL A 186 24.65 -8.53 -0.97
C VAL A 186 26.08 -8.17 -0.59
N LYS A 187 26.67 -8.83 0.42
CA LYS A 187 28.00 -8.42 0.95
C LYS A 187 28.88 -9.56 1.45
N GLY A 188 28.42 -10.80 1.33
CA GLY A 188 29.12 -11.96 1.84
C GLY A 188 28.89 -12.21 3.33
N LEU A 189 29.34 -13.38 3.81
CA LEU A 189 29.25 -13.81 5.19
C LEU A 189 30.63 -13.97 5.82
N SER A 190 30.74 -13.61 7.09
CA SER A 190 31.90 -13.97 7.94
C SER A 190 31.98 -15.48 8.15
N SER A 191 33.16 -15.99 8.61
CA SER A 191 33.33 -17.41 8.91
C SER A 191 32.36 -17.94 9.96
N ARG A 192 31.95 -17.12 10.93
CA ARG A 192 30.95 -17.46 11.95
C ARG A 192 29.57 -17.60 11.31
N GLU A 193 29.17 -16.62 10.48
CA GLU A 193 27.87 -16.63 9.81
C GLU A 193 27.76 -17.78 8.80
N LYS A 194 28.82 -18.17 8.12
CA LYS A 194 28.81 -19.35 7.23
C LYS A 194 28.53 -20.63 8.01
N LYS A 195 29.13 -20.79 9.20
CA LYS A 195 28.86 -21.94 10.09
C LYS A 195 27.40 -21.91 10.60
N GLU A 196 26.92 -20.75 11.01
CA GLU A 196 25.53 -20.56 11.45
C GLU A 196 24.54 -20.87 10.32
N TYR A 197 24.78 -20.40 9.10
CA TYR A 197 23.95 -20.67 7.93
C TYR A 197 23.85 -22.17 7.63
N ALA A 198 24.99 -22.88 7.65
CA ALA A 198 25.02 -24.32 7.48
C ALA A 198 24.28 -25.08 8.60
N PHE A 199 24.46 -24.64 9.85
CA PHE A 199 23.76 -25.22 11.00
C PHE A 199 22.25 -25.06 10.92
N LEU A 200 21.77 -23.85 10.61
CA LEU A 200 20.33 -23.58 10.45
C LEU A 200 19.71 -24.41 9.32
N GLY A 201 20.42 -24.61 8.21
CA GLY A 201 19.97 -25.48 7.13
C GLY A 201 19.79 -26.95 7.51
N GLN A 202 20.47 -27.41 8.58
CA GLN A 202 20.30 -28.75 9.16
C GLN A 202 19.25 -28.79 10.28
N LEU A 203 19.13 -27.69 11.03
CA LEU A 203 18.19 -27.57 12.16
C LEU A 203 16.74 -27.49 11.70
N ILE A 204 16.47 -26.70 10.66
CA ILE A 204 15.11 -26.52 10.13
C ILE A 204 14.69 -27.80 9.42
N PRO A 205 13.52 -28.42 9.78
CA PRO A 205 13.04 -29.60 9.07
C PRO A 205 12.90 -29.33 7.58
N SER A 206 13.51 -30.16 6.74
CA SER A 206 13.53 -29.98 5.29
C SER A 206 12.15 -29.82 4.67
N ARG A 207 11.14 -30.57 5.19
CA ARG A 207 9.75 -30.46 4.76
C ARG A 207 9.19 -29.05 5.01
N SER A 208 9.45 -28.46 6.19
CA SER A 208 8.96 -27.13 6.56
C SER A 208 9.61 -26.04 5.71
N LEU A 209 10.94 -26.14 5.53
CA LEU A 209 11.67 -25.18 4.70
C LEU A 209 11.27 -25.29 3.21
N SER A 210 11.10 -26.52 2.70
CA SER A 210 10.69 -26.74 1.30
C SER A 210 9.25 -26.28 1.04
N ASP A 211 8.32 -26.49 1.98
CA ASP A 211 6.96 -25.98 1.87
C ASP A 211 6.94 -24.44 1.84
N TRP A 212 7.64 -23.82 2.77
CA TRP A 212 7.69 -22.35 2.87
C TRP A 212 8.35 -21.72 1.64
N MET A 213 9.50 -22.22 1.22
CA MET A 213 10.21 -21.72 0.03
C MET A 213 9.45 -22.02 -1.27
N GLY A 214 8.83 -23.19 -1.39
CA GLY A 214 8.05 -23.57 -2.57
C GLY A 214 6.81 -22.69 -2.75
N ARG A 215 6.15 -22.29 -1.67
CA ARG A 215 5.04 -21.32 -1.74
C ARG A 215 5.54 -19.96 -2.20
N ARG A 216 6.65 -19.49 -1.65
CA ARG A 216 7.29 -18.22 -2.05
C ARG A 216 7.71 -18.22 -3.52
N GLU A 217 8.27 -19.31 -4.01
CA GLU A 217 8.64 -19.44 -5.43
C GLU A 217 7.41 -19.29 -6.35
N LYS A 218 6.27 -19.85 -5.95
CA LYS A 218 5.03 -19.70 -6.70
C LYS A 218 4.53 -18.24 -6.70
N ASN A 219 4.56 -17.58 -5.53
CA ASN A 219 4.18 -16.19 -5.39
C ASN A 219 5.14 -15.25 -6.14
N TYR A 220 6.43 -15.52 -6.06
CA TYR A 220 7.46 -14.79 -6.79
C TYR A 220 7.21 -14.84 -8.30
N ALA A 221 6.93 -16.02 -8.85
CA ALA A 221 6.61 -16.17 -10.26
C ALA A 221 5.32 -15.44 -10.68
N ALA A 222 4.33 -15.38 -9.80
CA ALA A 222 3.13 -14.57 -10.02
C ALA A 222 3.48 -13.07 -10.06
N ASN A 223 4.28 -12.57 -9.10
CA ASN A 223 4.72 -11.19 -9.07
C ASN A 223 5.58 -10.81 -10.28
N GLU A 224 6.52 -11.68 -10.72
CA GLU A 224 7.25 -11.49 -11.97
C GLU A 224 6.31 -11.28 -13.16
N LYS A 225 5.29 -12.11 -13.26
CA LYS A 225 4.31 -12.03 -14.35
C LYS A 225 3.45 -10.76 -14.25
N MET A 226 3.08 -10.31 -13.04
CA MET A 226 2.38 -9.04 -12.83
C MET A 226 3.23 -7.85 -13.27
N ILE A 227 4.54 -7.85 -12.99
CA ILE A 227 5.50 -6.85 -13.48
C ILE A 227 5.54 -6.86 -15.01
N ASP A 228 5.58 -8.03 -15.66
CA ASP A 228 5.54 -8.14 -17.12
C ASP A 228 4.24 -7.58 -17.72
N LEU A 229 3.10 -7.79 -17.07
CA LEU A 229 1.83 -7.19 -17.47
C LEU A 229 1.86 -5.67 -17.32
N THR A 230 2.52 -5.16 -16.28
CA THR A 230 2.71 -3.72 -16.07
C THR A 230 3.56 -3.11 -17.19
N LYS A 231 4.66 -3.75 -17.59
CA LYS A 231 5.49 -3.35 -18.75
C LYS A 231 4.63 -3.21 -20.00
N LYS A 232 3.71 -4.15 -20.24
CA LYS A 232 2.82 -4.20 -21.40
C LYS A 232 1.62 -3.24 -21.31
N GLY A 233 1.52 -2.43 -20.24
CA GLY A 233 0.45 -1.44 -20.09
C GLY A 233 -0.90 -2.04 -19.65
N THR A 234 -0.90 -3.24 -19.04
CA THR A 234 -2.13 -3.83 -18.50
C THR A 234 -2.67 -3.00 -17.34
N PHE A 235 -1.79 -2.47 -16.49
CA PHE A 235 -2.14 -1.63 -15.35
C PHE A 235 -1.74 -0.18 -15.59
N ASN A 236 -2.53 0.77 -15.10
CA ASN A 236 -2.16 2.17 -15.03
C ASN A 236 -1.06 2.36 -13.98
N TYR A 237 -1.20 1.66 -12.84
CA TYR A 237 -0.20 1.62 -11.79
C TYR A 237 -0.21 0.26 -11.08
N PHE A 238 0.97 -0.22 -10.70
CA PHE A 238 1.14 -1.43 -9.90
C PHE A 238 2.10 -1.17 -8.75
N VAL A 239 1.71 -1.54 -7.52
CA VAL A 239 2.57 -1.46 -6.33
C VAL A 239 2.66 -2.80 -5.62
N LEU A 240 3.87 -3.16 -5.21
CA LEU A 240 4.15 -4.32 -4.35
C LEU A 240 4.51 -3.84 -2.95
N GLY A 241 3.65 -4.15 -1.98
CA GLY A 241 3.90 -3.93 -0.57
C GLY A 241 4.81 -5.00 0.03
N ARG A 242 5.62 -4.61 0.99
CA ARG A 242 6.51 -5.50 1.76
C ARG A 242 6.12 -5.44 3.22
N ASP A 243 5.31 -6.40 3.63
CA ASP A 243 4.92 -6.54 5.04
C ASP A 243 6.04 -7.21 5.85
N ASP A 244 6.17 -6.88 7.14
CA ASP A 244 7.11 -7.47 8.10
C ASP A 244 8.49 -7.78 7.50
N ASN A 245 9.16 -6.77 7.00
CA ASN A 245 10.44 -6.89 6.31
C ASN A 245 11.63 -6.54 7.22
N ALA A 246 12.84 -6.73 6.71
CA ALA A 246 14.10 -6.38 7.36
C ALA A 246 15.16 -6.04 6.32
N PRO A 247 16.23 -5.29 6.67
CA PRO A 247 17.33 -4.96 5.76
C PRO A 247 18.00 -6.16 5.08
N TYR A 248 17.86 -7.36 5.69
CA TYR A 248 18.15 -8.66 5.08
C TYR A 248 17.03 -9.62 5.46
N SER A 249 16.44 -10.28 4.50
CA SER A 249 15.37 -11.26 4.67
C SER A 249 15.06 -11.93 3.34
N GLN A 250 14.25 -13.00 3.33
CA GLN A 250 13.76 -13.54 2.06
C GLN A 250 12.89 -12.52 1.31
N THR A 251 12.09 -11.71 2.03
CA THR A 251 11.30 -10.64 1.42
C THR A 251 12.19 -9.60 0.76
N HIS A 252 13.27 -9.16 1.42
CA HIS A 252 14.23 -8.21 0.85
C HIS A 252 14.97 -8.83 -0.36
N TYR A 253 15.38 -10.10 -0.26
CA TYR A 253 15.97 -10.85 -1.37
C TYR A 253 15.07 -10.82 -2.62
N GLU A 254 13.82 -11.24 -2.48
CA GLU A 254 12.84 -11.26 -3.57
C GLU A 254 12.56 -9.86 -4.11
N THR A 255 12.47 -8.86 -3.24
CA THR A 255 12.24 -7.46 -3.63
C THR A 255 13.33 -6.95 -4.56
N ARG A 256 14.61 -7.19 -4.24
CA ARG A 256 15.73 -6.71 -5.07
C ARG A 256 15.66 -7.28 -6.48
N HIS A 257 15.35 -8.57 -6.61
CA HIS A 257 15.24 -9.22 -7.92
C HIS A 257 14.00 -8.75 -8.71
N LEU A 258 12.86 -8.59 -8.05
CA LEU A 258 11.64 -8.06 -8.69
C LEU A 258 11.81 -6.60 -9.13
N LEU A 259 12.49 -5.77 -8.32
CA LEU A 259 12.80 -4.38 -8.71
C LEU A 259 13.77 -4.32 -9.90
N GLU A 260 14.78 -5.19 -9.96
CA GLU A 260 15.67 -5.30 -11.13
C GLU A 260 14.90 -5.68 -12.38
N GLN A 261 13.97 -6.62 -12.28
CA GLN A 261 13.09 -6.96 -13.40
C GLN A 261 12.21 -5.77 -13.82
N GLY A 262 11.69 -5.00 -12.85
CA GLY A 262 10.80 -3.86 -13.09
C GLY A 262 11.50 -2.53 -13.41
N LYS A 263 12.83 -2.44 -13.40
CA LYS A 263 13.61 -1.18 -13.45
C LYS A 263 13.28 -0.26 -14.63
N ASP A 264 12.86 -0.82 -15.75
CA ASP A 264 12.56 -0.05 -16.99
C ASP A 264 11.14 0.55 -16.99
N ILE A 265 10.29 0.23 -15.98
CA ILE A 265 8.90 0.72 -15.93
C ILE A 265 8.84 2.16 -15.44
N GLY A 266 9.71 2.52 -14.51
CA GLY A 266 9.72 3.82 -13.83
C GLY A 266 8.71 3.94 -12.69
N PRO A 267 8.99 4.83 -11.70
CA PRO A 267 8.24 4.93 -10.45
C PRO A 267 6.84 5.52 -10.61
N THR A 268 6.51 6.10 -11.76
CA THR A 268 5.17 6.61 -12.07
C THR A 268 4.17 5.51 -12.48
N ARG A 269 4.64 4.28 -12.66
CA ARG A 269 3.82 3.14 -13.07
C ARG A 269 4.05 1.88 -12.22
N PHE A 270 5.21 1.76 -11.57
CA PHE A 270 5.56 0.62 -10.74
C PHE A 270 6.46 1.03 -9.59
N GLN A 271 6.14 0.57 -8.39
CA GLN A 271 7.01 0.68 -7.22
C GLN A 271 6.89 -0.56 -6.33
N SER A 272 7.91 -0.77 -5.49
CA SER A 272 7.81 -1.59 -4.29
C SER A 272 8.20 -0.75 -3.07
N MET A 273 7.43 -0.88 -1.99
CA MET A 273 7.59 -0.07 -0.77
C MET A 273 7.20 -0.87 0.47
N ALA A 274 7.72 -0.48 1.63
CA ALA A 274 7.40 -1.13 2.90
C ALA A 274 5.90 -1.01 3.23
N GLY A 275 5.38 -1.90 4.06
CA GLY A 275 3.96 -1.94 4.43
C GLY A 275 3.08 -2.63 3.39
N ILE A 276 1.83 -2.84 3.76
CA ILE A 276 0.79 -3.38 2.87
C ILE A 276 -0.60 -2.81 3.20
N ASP A 277 -0.88 -2.47 4.46
CA ASP A 277 -2.20 -2.08 4.91
C ASP A 277 -2.69 -0.78 4.27
N GLU A 278 -1.80 0.14 3.98
CA GLU A 278 -2.10 1.44 3.35
C GLU A 278 -2.13 1.41 1.81
N MET A 279 -1.70 0.33 1.16
CA MET A 279 -1.57 0.28 -0.30
C MET A 279 -2.89 0.51 -1.02
N ALA A 280 -3.99 -0.01 -0.48
CA ALA A 280 -5.32 0.23 -1.02
C ALA A 280 -5.67 1.73 -1.00
N MET A 281 -5.39 2.43 0.10
CA MET A 281 -5.65 3.86 0.25
C MET A 281 -4.79 4.69 -0.71
N LEU A 282 -3.51 4.33 -0.89
CA LEU A 282 -2.62 5.01 -1.84
C LEU A 282 -3.13 4.84 -3.28
N MET A 283 -3.58 3.64 -3.66
CA MET A 283 -4.14 3.39 -5.00
C MET A 283 -5.49 4.07 -5.19
N MET A 284 -6.32 4.15 -4.16
CA MET A 284 -7.57 4.90 -4.19
C MET A 284 -7.31 6.40 -4.37
N ALA A 285 -6.35 6.96 -3.63
CA ALA A 285 -5.93 8.35 -3.79
C ALA A 285 -5.38 8.60 -5.20
N ARG A 286 -4.59 7.67 -5.74
CA ARG A 286 -4.10 7.74 -7.12
C ARG A 286 -5.24 7.77 -8.13
N ALA A 287 -6.21 6.86 -8.01
CA ALA A 287 -7.37 6.81 -8.89
C ALA A 287 -8.17 8.12 -8.87
N VAL A 288 -8.38 8.68 -7.68
CA VAL A 288 -9.08 9.98 -7.51
C VAL A 288 -8.30 11.12 -8.18
N ASN A 289 -6.99 11.22 -7.94
CA ASN A 289 -6.16 12.28 -8.52
C ASN A 289 -6.11 12.20 -10.05
N ASP A 290 -5.92 11.00 -10.60
CA ASP A 290 -5.89 10.77 -12.05
C ASP A 290 -7.25 11.10 -12.69
N MET A 291 -8.37 10.68 -12.09
CA MET A 291 -9.72 11.03 -12.56
C MET A 291 -10.01 12.54 -12.52
N ARG A 292 -9.44 13.25 -11.54
CA ARG A 292 -9.53 14.72 -11.43
C ARG A 292 -8.54 15.42 -12.35
N ARG A 293 -7.58 14.70 -12.91
CA ARG A 293 -6.43 15.24 -13.65
C ARG A 293 -5.63 16.24 -12.81
N GLU A 294 -5.46 15.91 -11.53
CA GLU A 294 -4.73 16.72 -10.56
C GLU A 294 -3.42 16.06 -10.18
N VAL A 295 -2.40 16.89 -9.93
CA VAL A 295 -1.14 16.49 -9.33
C VAL A 295 -0.99 17.30 -8.04
N PRO A 296 -1.41 16.76 -6.88
CA PRO A 296 -1.25 17.47 -5.61
C PRO A 296 0.21 17.70 -5.26
N PHE A 297 0.54 18.88 -4.73
CA PHE A 297 1.86 19.22 -4.23
C PHE A 297 1.93 19.06 -2.72
N VAL A 298 2.89 18.25 -2.24
CA VAL A 298 3.04 17.91 -0.83
C VAL A 298 4.40 18.41 -0.34
N PHE A 299 4.39 19.27 0.67
CA PHE A 299 5.58 19.59 1.44
C PHE A 299 5.66 18.70 2.67
N VAL A 300 6.79 18.02 2.87
CA VAL A 300 6.98 17.12 4.02
C VAL A 300 7.84 17.81 5.07
N LYS A 301 7.33 17.83 6.31
CA LYS A 301 8.04 18.34 7.47
C LYS A 301 8.19 17.25 8.53
N TYR A 302 9.39 16.72 8.65
CA TYR A 302 9.72 15.79 9.72
C TYR A 302 9.92 16.53 11.04
N ASN A 303 9.67 15.84 12.15
CA ASN A 303 10.13 16.29 13.46
C ASN A 303 11.67 16.44 13.42
N TRP A 304 12.23 17.15 14.40
CA TRP A 304 13.67 17.36 14.44
C TRP A 304 14.46 16.08 14.71
N GLY A 305 15.76 16.06 14.37
CA GLY A 305 16.64 14.92 14.63
C GLY A 305 16.82 13.99 13.42
N ARG A 306 16.97 12.70 13.70
CA ARG A 306 17.35 11.68 12.71
C ARG A 306 16.18 10.86 12.16
N GLY A 307 14.96 11.17 12.54
CA GLY A 307 13.81 10.32 12.27
C GLY A 307 13.56 10.02 10.80
N GLU A 308 13.77 11.01 9.92
CA GLU A 308 13.68 10.83 8.47
C GLU A 308 14.56 9.68 7.96
N HIS A 309 15.77 9.56 8.50
CA HIS A 309 16.76 8.54 8.09
C HIS A 309 16.67 7.24 8.89
N THR A 310 15.65 7.08 9.70
CA THR A 310 15.44 5.87 10.51
C THR A 310 14.79 4.79 9.65
N ILE A 311 15.34 3.57 9.74
CA ILE A 311 14.65 2.37 9.24
C ILE A 311 13.79 1.84 10.39
N PRO A 312 12.47 1.84 10.30
CA PRO A 312 11.59 1.31 11.33
C PRO A 312 11.79 -0.18 11.58
N SER A 313 11.37 -0.66 12.76
CA SER A 313 11.18 -2.10 12.96
C SER A 313 10.24 -2.64 11.88
N TYR A 314 10.49 -3.86 11.43
CA TYR A 314 9.71 -4.50 10.34
C TYR A 314 9.77 -3.80 8.97
N SER A 315 10.79 -2.94 8.73
CA SER A 315 11.05 -2.30 7.44
C SER A 315 12.48 -2.54 6.95
N ASP A 316 12.70 -2.34 5.66
CA ASP A 316 14.01 -2.35 5.00
C ASP A 316 14.35 -1.01 4.37
N GLU A 317 13.49 0.00 4.53
CA GLU A 317 13.72 1.33 3.99
C GLU A 317 13.50 2.43 5.04
N THR A 318 14.07 3.61 4.81
CA THR A 318 13.94 4.75 5.71
C THR A 318 12.52 5.33 5.68
N ILE A 319 12.12 6.02 6.76
CA ILE A 319 10.85 6.74 6.79
C ILE A 319 10.78 7.76 5.64
N GLY A 320 11.90 8.46 5.36
CA GLY A 320 11.95 9.44 4.28
C GLY A 320 11.73 8.82 2.90
N ASP A 321 12.41 7.72 2.60
CA ASP A 321 12.23 7.01 1.33
C ASP A 321 10.81 6.48 1.17
N TYR A 322 10.25 5.91 2.25
CA TYR A 322 8.86 5.44 2.25
C TYR A 322 7.87 6.58 1.95
N ILE A 323 7.95 7.70 2.67
CA ILE A 323 7.06 8.87 2.48
C ILE A 323 7.17 9.40 1.04
N HIS A 324 8.41 9.52 0.52
CA HIS A 324 8.61 9.95 -0.86
C HIS A 324 7.92 9.02 -1.87
N LYS A 325 8.10 7.70 -1.71
CA LYS A 325 7.45 6.70 -2.57
C LYS A 325 5.93 6.73 -2.43
N ALA A 326 5.40 6.89 -1.20
CA ALA A 326 3.96 6.97 -0.96
C ALA A 326 3.35 8.19 -1.67
N ILE A 327 3.99 9.36 -1.59
CA ILE A 327 3.56 10.56 -2.32
C ILE A 327 3.51 10.30 -3.83
N LEU A 328 4.56 9.71 -4.41
CA LEU A 328 4.59 9.37 -5.84
C LEU A 328 3.52 8.34 -6.21
N ALA A 329 3.27 7.34 -5.36
CA ALA A 329 2.27 6.31 -5.59
C ALA A 329 0.86 6.90 -5.70
N THR A 330 0.53 7.96 -4.93
CA THR A 330 -0.74 8.66 -5.04
C THR A 330 -0.88 9.57 -6.27
N GLY A 331 0.17 9.70 -7.09
CA GLY A 331 0.19 10.65 -8.22
C GLY A 331 0.49 12.09 -7.81
N ALA A 332 0.85 12.31 -6.55
CA ALA A 332 1.26 13.61 -6.03
C ALA A 332 2.76 13.85 -6.26
N MET A 333 3.19 15.07 -6.00
CA MET A 333 4.59 15.48 -6.13
C MET A 333 5.08 16.14 -4.83
N GLN A 334 6.23 15.71 -4.34
CA GLN A 334 6.87 16.39 -3.21
C GLN A 334 7.51 17.69 -3.67
N VAL A 335 7.29 18.76 -2.89
CA VAL A 335 7.85 20.11 -3.17
C VAL A 335 8.78 20.57 -2.04
N PRO A 336 9.78 21.43 -2.35
CA PRO A 336 10.82 21.78 -1.39
C PRO A 336 10.39 22.82 -0.35
N SER A 337 9.22 23.46 -0.50
CA SER A 337 8.78 24.51 0.42
C SER A 337 7.25 24.52 0.58
N PRO A 338 6.75 24.94 1.77
CA PRO A 338 5.31 24.93 2.06
C PRO A 338 4.51 25.93 1.22
N GLU A 339 5.14 27.02 0.75
CA GLU A 339 4.47 28.05 -0.06
C GLU A 339 4.00 27.51 -1.42
N LYS A 340 4.58 26.40 -1.87
CA LYS A 340 4.26 25.75 -3.14
C LYS A 340 3.35 24.53 -2.96
N ALA A 341 3.06 24.16 -1.71
CA ALA A 341 2.31 22.94 -1.38
C ALA A 341 0.80 23.18 -1.35
N ASP A 342 0.04 22.18 -1.78
CA ASP A 342 -1.39 22.09 -1.52
C ASP A 342 -1.66 21.58 -0.10
N VAL A 343 -0.73 20.77 0.46
CA VAL A 343 -0.78 20.26 1.84
C VAL A 343 0.62 20.16 2.45
N VAL A 344 0.71 20.46 3.73
CA VAL A 344 1.91 20.21 4.57
C VAL A 344 1.70 18.89 5.30
N LEU A 345 2.47 17.87 4.95
CA LEU A 345 2.51 16.61 5.67
C LEU A 345 3.55 16.70 6.78
N THR A 346 3.10 16.73 8.02
CA THR A 346 3.99 16.69 9.19
C THR A 346 4.14 15.26 9.68
N VAL A 347 5.40 14.81 9.85
CA VAL A 347 5.72 13.42 10.22
C VAL A 347 6.37 13.40 11.59
N ASN A 348 5.68 12.79 12.58
CA ASN A 348 6.17 12.73 13.96
C ASN A 348 7.18 11.60 14.14
N THR A 349 8.42 11.89 13.82
CA THR A 349 9.53 10.95 13.97
C THR A 349 10.26 11.14 15.30
N ASN A 350 10.90 10.09 15.81
CA ASN A 350 11.70 10.14 17.02
C ASN A 350 13.07 10.80 16.74
N ALA A 351 13.42 11.82 17.51
CA ALA A 351 14.67 12.60 17.34
C ALA A 351 15.95 11.76 17.40
N ASN A 352 15.97 10.68 18.19
CA ASN A 352 17.14 9.81 18.33
C ASN A 352 17.28 8.77 17.20
N GLY A 353 16.35 8.72 16.24
CA GLY A 353 16.34 7.77 15.14
C GLY A 353 16.00 6.34 15.55
N LYS A 354 15.33 6.14 16.69
CA LYS A 354 14.86 4.83 17.14
C LYS A 354 13.35 4.72 16.97
N THR A 355 12.91 3.58 16.50
CA THR A 355 11.50 3.19 16.49
C THR A 355 11.28 2.06 17.50
N TYR A 356 10.07 1.97 18.03
CA TYR A 356 9.67 0.96 19.00
C TYR A 356 8.42 0.26 18.49
N GLU A 357 8.30 -1.01 18.81
CA GLU A 357 7.10 -1.78 18.51
C GLU A 357 5.93 -1.31 19.38
N ALA A 358 4.71 -1.40 18.85
CA ALA A 358 3.52 -0.82 19.48
C ALA A 358 3.28 -1.29 20.93
N ASN A 359 3.65 -2.52 21.26
CA ASN A 359 3.40 -3.13 22.57
C ASN A 359 4.61 -3.07 23.53
N MET A 360 5.65 -2.33 23.19
CA MET A 360 6.82 -2.21 24.07
C MET A 360 6.55 -1.25 25.23
N ALA A 361 6.91 -1.65 26.44
CA ALA A 361 6.81 -0.80 27.65
C ALA A 361 7.54 0.55 27.49
N SER A 362 8.56 0.62 26.64
CA SER A 362 9.26 1.86 26.28
C SER A 362 8.37 2.88 25.53
N ASN A 363 7.20 2.47 25.04
CA ASN A 363 6.20 3.36 24.42
C ASN A 363 5.23 3.97 25.43
N ASP A 364 5.28 3.54 26.70
CA ASP A 364 4.41 4.11 27.74
C ASP A 364 4.61 5.62 27.83
N GLY A 365 3.47 6.32 27.87
CA GLY A 365 3.32 7.74 27.63
C GLY A 365 4.00 8.69 28.59
N GLN A 366 5.31 8.74 28.59
CA GLN A 366 6.03 9.86 29.18
C GLN A 366 6.00 11.04 28.20
N PRO A 367 5.61 12.25 28.66
CA PRO A 367 5.68 13.45 27.84
C PRO A 367 7.10 13.62 27.29
N ARG A 368 7.25 13.60 25.99
CA ARG A 368 8.56 13.77 25.34
C ARG A 368 8.72 15.23 24.89
N ARG A 369 9.89 15.80 25.13
CA ARG A 369 10.21 17.18 24.71
C ARG A 369 10.08 17.35 23.19
N ASP A 370 10.44 16.36 22.44
CA ASP A 370 10.36 16.33 20.97
C ASP A 370 8.91 16.26 20.48
N THR A 371 8.00 15.61 21.21
CA THR A 371 6.56 15.61 20.88
C THR A 371 5.96 17.01 21.05
N LYS A 372 6.33 17.75 22.11
CA LYS A 372 5.89 19.13 22.27
C LYS A 372 6.39 20.02 21.13
N TYR A 373 7.67 19.90 20.78
CA TYR A 373 8.25 20.66 19.68
C TYR A 373 7.53 20.36 18.35
N PHE A 374 7.19 19.08 18.10
CA PHE A 374 6.40 18.69 16.94
C PHE A 374 5.01 19.31 16.93
N ALA A 375 4.30 19.30 18.07
CA ALA A 375 3.00 19.94 18.21
C ALA A 375 3.07 21.46 17.95
N ASP A 376 4.13 22.12 18.40
CA ASP A 376 4.38 23.55 18.14
C ASP A 376 4.57 23.82 16.64
N ILE A 377 5.31 22.93 15.92
CA ILE A 377 5.47 23.01 14.45
C ILE A 377 4.12 22.88 13.75
N VAL A 378 3.32 21.89 14.12
CA VAL A 378 1.98 21.67 13.55
C VAL A 378 1.12 22.92 13.74
N SER A 379 1.10 23.45 14.98
CA SER A 379 0.32 24.65 15.34
C SER A 379 0.76 25.88 14.54
N ASP A 380 2.06 26.05 14.29
CA ASP A 380 2.59 27.16 13.51
C ASP A 380 2.12 27.10 12.03
N TYR A 381 2.15 25.91 11.39
CA TYR A 381 1.61 25.77 10.04
C TYR A 381 0.12 26.00 9.96
N VAL A 382 -0.65 25.49 10.94
CA VAL A 382 -2.10 25.72 11.01
C VAL A 382 -2.41 27.21 11.21
N ALA A 383 -1.69 27.90 12.11
CA ALA A 383 -1.87 29.33 12.37
C ALA A 383 -1.54 30.19 11.14
N LYS A 384 -0.64 29.73 10.28
CA LYS A 384 -0.31 30.37 8.99
C LYS A 384 -1.31 30.05 7.88
N GLY A 385 -2.33 29.24 8.15
CA GLY A 385 -3.39 28.91 7.19
C GLY A 385 -3.04 27.80 6.19
N TYR A 386 -2.00 27.02 6.42
CA TYR A 386 -1.68 25.86 5.59
C TYR A 386 -2.64 24.70 5.89
N PRO A 387 -3.12 23.95 4.90
CA PRO A 387 -3.70 22.63 5.12
C PRO A 387 -2.63 21.69 5.67
N VAL A 388 -2.87 21.08 6.83
CA VAL A 388 -1.90 20.20 7.50
C VAL A 388 -2.45 18.79 7.64
N ALA A 389 -1.63 17.80 7.27
CA ALA A 389 -1.82 16.39 7.60
C ALA A 389 -0.73 15.94 8.58
N ILE A 390 -1.05 14.96 9.43
CA ILE A 390 -0.14 14.43 10.46
C ILE A 390 0.01 12.92 10.24
N ALA A 391 1.27 12.44 10.23
CA ALA A 391 1.63 11.03 10.20
C ALA A 391 2.56 10.67 11.39
#